data_753e966e991835036848127231d77679
#
_entry.id   753e966e991835036848127231d77679
#
_cell.length_a   1.000
_cell.length_b   1.000
_cell.length_c   1.000
_cell.angle_alpha   90.00
_cell.angle_beta   90.00
_cell.angle_gamma   90.00
#
_symmetry.space_group_name_H-M   'P 1'
#
loop_
_entity.id
_entity.type
_entity.pdbx_description
1 polymer ?
#
loop_
_entity_poly.entity_id
_entity_poly.type
_entity_poly.pdbx_seq_one_letter_code
_entity_poly.pdbx_strand_id
1 'polypeptide(L)'
;PRDGIGMQIYQLDLRTNQVSVVADMGPQIQQHWPDASVASTRSEGSPSADGRYWCFMARAMVDNGSWPMRGVFTWDLQEQRIVGTLNQDGTPDHVSMSPSGKYCVVSHTTATGPGTRSYRRDFQAPYSDSAPDAWLQLHTTSEHSDIALDPQGRDVYVSVDYQSNGGDVFMQNLETGQRTPLFSTYPGRTETALHISGKAYNRPGWVLVSTYAEHPADDSSVQGLHDERRQWLHRKMFAVSLTENPDIRSIAYINSDAFKYEAEPQATVNRNFTRMLFNSTWNGSSMADQEVFLTAITAQALDSR
;
A
#
# COMPACT_ATOMS: atom_id res chain seq x y z
N PRO A 1 18.48 -18.30 5.36
CA PRO A 1 17.09 -18.68 5.16
C PRO A 1 16.86 -18.87 3.66
N ARG A 2 16.16 -19.94 3.27
CA ARG A 2 15.72 -20.09 1.88
C ARG A 2 14.72 -18.96 1.60
N ASP A 3 14.89 -18.29 0.47
CA ASP A 3 13.87 -17.40 -0.15
C ASP A 3 13.55 -16.08 0.59
N GLY A 4 14.50 -15.46 1.30
CA GLY A 4 14.30 -14.18 1.97
C GLY A 4 13.28 -14.22 3.11
N ILE A 5 12.91 -15.39 3.58
CA ILE A 5 11.93 -15.64 4.62
C ILE A 5 12.65 -15.76 5.96
N GLY A 6 12.30 -14.94 6.93
CA GLY A 6 12.93 -14.94 8.24
C GLY A 6 12.41 -13.80 9.13
N MET A 7 13.13 -13.54 10.20
CA MET A 7 12.81 -12.51 11.19
C MET A 7 13.91 -11.44 11.27
N GLN A 8 14.64 -11.24 10.19
CA GLN A 8 15.72 -10.26 10.12
C GLN A 8 15.43 -9.21 9.06
N ILE A 9 15.87 -7.98 9.33
CA ILE A 9 15.87 -6.89 8.33
C ILE A 9 17.29 -6.78 7.78
N TYR A 10 17.39 -6.79 6.45
CA TYR A 10 18.65 -6.60 5.74
C TYR A 10 18.67 -5.22 5.07
N GLN A 11 19.84 -4.62 5.05
CA GLN A 11 20.12 -3.40 4.30
C GLN A 11 21.13 -3.68 3.20
N LEU A 12 20.83 -3.22 1.98
CA LEU A 12 21.77 -3.18 0.87
C LEU A 12 22.27 -1.74 0.67
N ASP A 13 23.58 -1.53 0.81
CA ASP A 13 24.21 -0.25 0.40
C ASP A 13 24.41 -0.26 -1.11
N LEU A 14 23.67 0.58 -1.83
CA LEU A 14 23.70 0.65 -3.30
C LEU A 14 24.99 1.22 -3.87
N ARG A 15 25.85 1.83 -3.05
CA ARG A 15 27.16 2.36 -3.50
C ARG A 15 28.25 1.31 -3.42
N THR A 16 28.20 0.49 -2.38
CA THR A 16 29.22 -0.52 -2.11
C THR A 16 28.76 -1.94 -2.47
N ASN A 17 27.47 -2.09 -2.74
CA ASN A 17 26.81 -3.40 -3.00
C ASN A 17 26.96 -4.37 -1.83
N GLN A 18 27.11 -3.86 -0.61
CA GLN A 18 27.24 -4.65 0.60
C GLN A 18 25.89 -4.86 1.27
N VAL A 19 25.63 -6.10 1.68
CA VAL A 19 24.44 -6.47 2.47
C VAL A 19 24.85 -6.61 3.93
N SER A 20 24.06 -6.04 4.81
CA SER A 20 24.21 -6.18 6.27
C SER A 20 22.86 -6.47 6.93
N VAL A 21 22.90 -7.18 8.06
CA VAL A 21 21.73 -7.33 8.94
C VAL A 21 21.63 -6.07 9.81
N VAL A 22 20.50 -5.37 9.74
CA VAL A 22 20.26 -4.16 10.55
C VAL A 22 19.34 -4.40 11.73
N ALA A 23 18.61 -5.51 11.73
CA ALA A 23 17.85 -5.99 12.90
C ALA A 23 17.69 -7.51 12.87
N ASP A 24 17.78 -8.12 14.06
CA ASP A 24 17.33 -9.50 14.31
C ASP A 24 16.17 -9.45 15.31
N MET A 25 14.98 -9.62 14.80
CA MET A 25 13.73 -9.53 15.56
C MET A 25 13.35 -10.87 16.20
N GLY A 26 13.96 -11.98 15.74
CA GLY A 26 13.60 -13.35 16.11
C GLY A 26 13.50 -13.58 17.63
N PRO A 27 14.52 -13.25 18.44
CA PRO A 27 14.47 -13.49 19.87
C PRO A 27 13.29 -12.81 20.58
N GLN A 28 12.92 -11.59 20.17
CA GLN A 28 11.79 -10.89 20.78
C GLN A 28 10.43 -11.38 20.25
N ILE A 29 10.32 -11.70 18.95
CA ILE A 29 9.09 -12.27 18.39
C ILE A 29 8.75 -13.58 19.09
N GLN A 30 9.73 -14.44 19.30
CA GLN A 30 9.56 -15.76 19.94
C GLN A 30 9.25 -15.68 21.44
N GLN A 31 9.50 -14.56 22.11
CA GLN A 31 8.99 -14.33 23.47
C GLN A 31 7.47 -14.18 23.51
N HIS A 32 6.87 -13.61 22.45
CA HIS A 32 5.41 -13.46 22.33
C HIS A 32 4.75 -14.67 21.66
N TRP A 33 5.39 -15.21 20.64
CA TRP A 33 4.91 -16.34 19.83
C TRP A 33 6.05 -17.34 19.60
N PRO A 34 6.20 -18.37 20.49
CA PRO A 34 7.37 -19.24 20.51
C PRO A 34 7.64 -20.01 19.22
N ASP A 35 6.61 -20.32 18.45
CA ASP A 35 6.71 -21.02 17.17
C ASP A 35 6.77 -20.10 15.94
N ALA A 36 6.74 -18.80 16.13
CA ALA A 36 6.90 -17.86 15.03
C ALA A 36 8.29 -17.97 14.40
N SER A 37 8.35 -17.96 13.09
CA SER A 37 9.57 -18.13 12.30
C SER A 37 9.71 -17.11 11.17
N VAL A 38 8.68 -16.29 10.93
CA VAL A 38 8.65 -15.30 9.85
C VAL A 38 8.05 -14.00 10.31
N ALA A 39 8.67 -12.90 9.90
CA ALA A 39 8.12 -11.56 9.94
C ALA A 39 7.97 -11.02 8.51
N SER A 40 6.80 -10.49 8.16
CA SER A 40 6.55 -9.95 6.82
C SER A 40 5.52 -8.82 6.86
N THR A 41 5.59 -7.93 5.88
CA THR A 41 4.56 -6.91 5.62
C THR A 41 3.57 -7.36 4.54
N ARG A 42 3.95 -8.36 3.75
CA ARG A 42 3.44 -8.68 2.40
C ARG A 42 3.65 -7.49 1.43
N SER A 43 2.94 -7.49 0.30
CA SER A 43 3.34 -6.69 -0.86
C SER A 43 3.30 -5.17 -0.65
N GLU A 44 2.32 -4.64 0.04
CA GLU A 44 2.08 -3.19 0.10
C GLU A 44 2.63 -2.49 1.35
N GLY A 45 3.27 -3.25 2.24
CA GLY A 45 3.75 -2.72 3.51
C GLY A 45 4.93 -1.77 3.39
N SER A 46 4.86 -0.69 4.14
CA SER A 46 5.88 0.36 4.20
C SER A 46 6.32 0.64 5.63
N PRO A 47 7.57 1.10 5.85
CA PRO A 47 7.99 1.69 7.12
C PRO A 47 7.48 3.12 7.25
N SER A 48 7.69 3.72 8.44
CA SER A 48 7.58 5.17 8.63
C SER A 48 8.50 5.96 7.67
N ALA A 49 8.19 7.23 7.46
CA ALA A 49 8.95 8.06 6.52
C ALA A 49 10.43 8.19 6.86
N ASP A 50 10.81 8.13 8.13
CA ASP A 50 12.20 8.10 8.60
C ASP A 50 12.84 6.71 8.58
N GLY A 51 12.06 5.65 8.27
CA GLY A 51 12.50 4.26 8.26
C GLY A 51 12.60 3.61 9.64
N ARG A 52 12.27 4.33 10.72
CA ARG A 52 12.43 3.87 12.09
C ARG A 52 11.41 2.82 12.50
N TYR A 53 10.13 3.07 12.23
CA TYR A 53 9.05 2.20 12.68
C TYR A 53 8.53 1.33 11.55
N TRP A 54 8.32 0.05 11.87
CA TRP A 54 7.77 -0.94 10.95
C TRP A 54 6.59 -1.66 11.59
N CYS A 55 5.60 -2.01 10.78
CA CYS A 55 4.52 -2.90 11.16
C CYS A 55 4.71 -4.23 10.44
N PHE A 56 4.67 -5.36 11.17
CA PHE A 56 4.90 -6.70 10.65
C PHE A 56 3.85 -7.68 11.11
N MET A 57 3.60 -8.68 10.29
CA MET A 57 2.92 -9.92 10.66
C MET A 57 3.93 -10.92 11.20
N ALA A 58 3.64 -11.54 12.34
CA ALA A 58 4.36 -12.72 12.84
C ALA A 58 3.62 -13.99 12.40
N ARG A 59 4.32 -14.90 11.75
CA ARG A 59 3.77 -16.15 11.20
C ARG A 59 4.64 -17.33 11.58
N ALA A 60 4.04 -18.50 11.76
CA ALA A 60 4.77 -19.76 11.86
C ALA A 60 4.86 -20.43 10.49
N MET A 61 5.97 -21.10 10.20
CA MET A 61 6.06 -22.04 9.10
C MET A 61 5.86 -23.44 9.67
N VAL A 62 4.85 -24.16 9.19
CA VAL A 62 4.58 -25.52 9.63
C VAL A 62 4.83 -26.52 8.53
N ASP A 63 5.03 -27.79 8.91
CA ASP A 63 5.50 -28.86 8.01
C ASP A 63 4.63 -29.11 6.76
N ASN A 64 3.35 -28.75 6.80
CA ASN A 64 2.45 -28.87 5.66
C ASN A 64 2.57 -27.71 4.64
N GLY A 65 3.54 -26.82 4.82
CA GLY A 65 3.76 -25.65 3.97
C GLY A 65 2.77 -24.49 4.22
N SER A 66 1.90 -24.57 5.23
CA SER A 66 1.07 -23.45 5.62
C SER A 66 1.83 -22.45 6.50
N TRP A 67 1.28 -21.25 6.58
CA TRP A 67 1.90 -20.12 7.29
C TRP A 67 0.89 -19.49 8.25
N PRO A 68 0.47 -20.21 9.30
CA PRO A 68 -0.53 -19.69 10.23
C PRO A 68 -0.07 -18.41 10.88
N MET A 69 -1.03 -17.49 10.98
CA MET A 69 -0.84 -16.19 11.63
C MET A 69 -0.69 -16.37 13.14
N ARG A 70 0.13 -15.55 13.78
CA ARG A 70 0.29 -15.47 15.24
C ARG A 70 -0.12 -14.10 15.76
N GLY A 71 0.23 -13.05 15.04
CA GLY A 71 -0.13 -11.71 15.43
C GLY A 71 0.53 -10.66 14.54
N VAL A 72 0.23 -9.42 14.86
CA VAL A 72 0.86 -8.23 14.28
C VAL A 72 1.70 -7.57 15.35
N PHE A 73 2.84 -7.02 14.99
CA PHE A 73 3.68 -6.25 15.89
C PHE A 73 4.30 -5.04 15.20
N THR A 74 4.67 -4.06 15.99
CA THR A 74 5.46 -2.92 15.53
C THR A 74 6.88 -3.01 16.07
N TRP A 75 7.83 -2.69 15.21
CA TRP A 75 9.27 -2.72 15.48
C TRP A 75 9.85 -1.31 15.44
N ASP A 76 10.60 -0.92 16.47
CA ASP A 76 11.45 0.27 16.48
C ASP A 76 12.87 -0.13 16.07
N LEU A 77 13.27 0.25 14.85
CA LEU A 77 14.57 -0.10 14.30
C LEU A 77 15.72 0.61 15.03
N GLN A 78 15.48 1.78 15.60
CA GLN A 78 16.48 2.53 16.35
C GLN A 78 16.72 1.93 17.74
N GLU A 79 15.64 1.59 18.45
CA GLU A 79 15.69 1.02 19.79
C GLU A 79 15.85 -0.52 19.78
N GLN A 80 15.82 -1.15 18.59
CA GLN A 80 15.94 -2.60 18.41
C GLN A 80 14.96 -3.39 19.28
N ARG A 81 13.66 -2.97 19.29
CA ARG A 81 12.65 -3.60 20.14
C ARG A 81 11.25 -3.57 19.54
N ILE A 82 10.45 -4.53 19.98
CA ILE A 82 9.01 -4.52 19.77
C ILE A 82 8.39 -3.39 20.61
N VAL A 83 7.57 -2.54 19.96
CA VAL A 83 6.85 -1.43 20.60
C VAL A 83 5.47 -1.88 21.11
N GLY A 84 4.79 -2.74 20.34
CA GLY A 84 3.49 -3.26 20.69
C GLY A 84 3.16 -4.51 19.88
N THR A 85 2.21 -5.30 20.38
CA THR A 85 1.75 -6.54 19.78
C THR A 85 0.22 -6.62 19.77
N LEU A 86 -0.32 -7.25 18.74
CA LEU A 86 -1.74 -7.55 18.57
C LEU A 86 -1.89 -9.02 18.23
N ASN A 87 -2.53 -9.80 19.12
CA ASN A 87 -2.88 -11.19 18.81
C ASN A 87 -3.98 -11.23 17.75
N GLN A 88 -3.85 -12.09 16.77
CA GLN A 88 -4.75 -12.13 15.64
C GLN A 88 -4.83 -13.52 15.01
N ASP A 89 -6.06 -14.02 14.82
CA ASP A 89 -6.32 -15.35 14.26
C ASP A 89 -6.44 -15.33 12.72
N GLY A 90 -7.00 -14.25 12.15
CA GLY A 90 -7.13 -14.08 10.71
C GLY A 90 -5.83 -13.58 10.07
N THR A 91 -5.49 -14.09 8.89
CA THR A 91 -4.30 -13.61 8.14
C THR A 91 -4.65 -12.31 7.41
N PRO A 92 -4.03 -11.17 7.75
CA PRO A 92 -4.15 -9.97 6.97
C PRO A 92 -3.66 -10.17 5.54
N ASP A 93 -4.21 -9.42 4.63
CA ASP A 93 -3.68 -9.32 3.27
C ASP A 93 -2.33 -8.59 3.30
N HIS A 94 -2.28 -7.47 3.97
CA HIS A 94 -1.03 -6.74 4.23
C HIS A 94 -1.08 -5.92 5.52
N VAL A 95 0.08 -5.43 5.96
CA VAL A 95 0.22 -4.49 7.05
C VAL A 95 1.20 -3.39 6.66
N SER A 96 0.95 -2.16 7.11
CA SER A 96 1.78 -1.00 6.77
C SER A 96 1.90 -0.04 7.94
N MET A 97 3.06 0.63 8.06
CA MET A 97 3.26 1.71 9.03
C MET A 97 2.95 3.06 8.37
N SER A 98 2.29 3.95 9.10
CA SER A 98 2.05 5.31 8.63
C SER A 98 3.35 6.12 8.51
N PRO A 99 3.41 7.12 7.62
CA PRO A 99 4.60 7.97 7.44
C PRO A 99 5.10 8.61 8.73
N SER A 100 4.21 9.04 9.63
CA SER A 100 4.62 9.59 10.93
C SER A 100 5.15 8.54 11.92
N GLY A 101 4.97 7.26 11.65
CA GLY A 101 5.28 6.17 12.58
C GLY A 101 4.32 6.06 13.76
N LYS A 102 3.16 6.74 13.73
CA LYS A 102 2.17 6.69 14.81
C LYS A 102 1.23 5.50 14.71
N TYR A 103 0.90 5.08 13.49
CA TYR A 103 -0.17 4.11 13.24
C TYR A 103 0.31 2.91 12.44
N CYS A 104 -0.14 1.72 12.85
CA CYS A 104 -0.04 0.49 12.08
C CYS A 104 -1.41 0.20 11.43
N VAL A 105 -1.46 0.09 10.13
CA VAL A 105 -2.65 -0.28 9.36
C VAL A 105 -2.59 -1.77 9.06
N VAL A 106 -3.68 -2.46 9.38
CA VAL A 106 -3.85 -3.91 9.19
C VAL A 106 -5.04 -4.14 8.26
N SER A 107 -4.78 -4.68 7.09
CA SER A 107 -5.77 -4.87 6.04
C SER A 107 -6.18 -6.32 5.92
N HIS A 108 -7.47 -6.60 6.12
CA HIS A 108 -8.08 -7.90 5.93
C HIS A 108 -9.14 -7.86 4.84
N THR A 109 -9.23 -8.93 4.06
CA THR A 109 -10.42 -9.18 3.25
C THR A 109 -11.61 -9.53 4.15
N THR A 110 -12.82 -9.41 3.64
CA THR A 110 -14.04 -9.85 4.38
C THR A 110 -14.03 -11.35 4.71
N ALA A 111 -13.31 -12.15 3.93
CA ALA A 111 -13.18 -13.60 4.17
C ALA A 111 -12.19 -13.95 5.29
N THR A 112 -11.25 -13.08 5.64
CA THR A 112 -10.18 -13.37 6.60
C THR A 112 -10.21 -12.50 7.85
N GLY A 113 -11.08 -11.49 7.89
CA GLY A 113 -11.16 -10.61 9.05
C GLY A 113 -12.08 -9.39 8.89
N PRO A 114 -11.89 -8.38 9.72
CA PRO A 114 -12.82 -7.27 9.90
C PRO A 114 -12.64 -6.13 8.89
N GLY A 115 -11.99 -6.35 7.76
CA GLY A 115 -11.59 -5.30 6.83
C GLY A 115 -10.31 -4.59 7.25
N THR A 116 -10.12 -3.36 6.79
CA THR A 116 -8.92 -2.58 7.06
C THR A 116 -9.12 -1.69 8.28
N ARG A 117 -8.20 -1.80 9.23
CA ARG A 117 -8.20 -1.04 10.48
C ARG A 117 -6.85 -0.40 10.73
N SER A 118 -6.88 0.81 11.29
CA SER A 118 -5.71 1.47 11.83
C SER A 118 -5.64 1.29 13.35
N TYR A 119 -4.46 1.03 13.85
CA TYR A 119 -4.14 0.92 15.28
C TYR A 119 -3.04 1.91 15.63
N ARG A 120 -2.98 2.37 16.85
CA ARG A 120 -1.76 3.02 17.36
C ARG A 120 -0.62 2.00 17.30
N ARG A 121 0.62 2.47 17.08
CA ARG A 121 1.79 1.57 16.99
C ARG A 121 2.02 0.74 18.25
N ASP A 122 1.49 1.14 19.41
CA ASP A 122 1.58 0.40 20.68
C ASP A 122 0.39 -0.53 20.91
N PHE A 123 -0.61 -0.52 20.00
CA PHE A 123 -1.88 -1.27 20.07
C PHE A 123 -2.68 -1.03 21.35
N GLN A 124 -2.54 0.14 21.97
CA GLN A 124 -3.28 0.50 23.17
C GLN A 124 -4.51 1.35 22.86
N ALA A 125 -5.57 1.18 23.63
CA ALA A 125 -6.73 2.06 23.64
C ALA A 125 -6.48 3.26 24.60
N PRO A 126 -7.14 4.40 24.36
CA PRO A 126 -7.96 4.73 23.17
C PRO A 126 -7.08 5.00 21.95
N TYR A 127 -7.63 4.76 20.77
CA TYR A 127 -6.95 5.07 19.51
C TYR A 127 -6.68 6.58 19.38
N SER A 128 -7.73 7.37 19.59
CA SER A 128 -7.69 8.85 19.67
C SER A 128 -8.89 9.36 20.48
N ASP A 129 -8.96 10.67 20.72
CA ASP A 129 -10.10 11.30 21.41
C ASP A 129 -11.41 11.13 20.65
N SER A 130 -11.35 11.04 19.32
CA SER A 130 -12.51 10.81 18.45
C SER A 130 -12.84 9.33 18.21
N ALA A 131 -11.93 8.40 18.54
CA ALA A 131 -12.09 6.97 18.42
C ALA A 131 -11.65 6.29 19.71
N PRO A 132 -12.57 6.09 20.68
CA PRO A 132 -12.25 5.56 22.01
C PRO A 132 -11.87 4.07 22.00
N ASP A 133 -12.22 3.35 20.94
CA ASP A 133 -11.79 1.96 20.73
C ASP A 133 -10.28 1.85 20.54
N ALA A 134 -9.76 0.63 20.50
CA ALA A 134 -8.34 0.39 20.24
C ALA A 134 -7.94 0.60 18.77
N TRP A 135 -8.89 0.90 17.88
CA TRP A 135 -8.69 1.00 16.43
C TRP A 135 -9.67 1.97 15.77
N LEU A 136 -9.32 2.40 14.56
CA LEU A 136 -10.16 3.17 13.65
C LEU A 136 -10.48 2.32 12.41
N GLN A 137 -11.77 2.17 12.04
CA GLN A 137 -12.17 1.48 10.81
C GLN A 137 -11.86 2.37 9.59
N LEU A 138 -11.12 1.81 8.62
CA LEU A 138 -10.76 2.49 7.38
C LEU A 138 -11.57 1.97 6.19
N HIS A 139 -11.73 0.65 6.09
CA HIS A 139 -12.47 0.00 5.01
C HIS A 139 -13.12 -1.29 5.49
N THR A 140 -14.19 -1.72 4.84
CA THR A 140 -14.90 -2.99 5.17
C THR A 140 -14.16 -4.22 4.65
N THR A 141 -13.26 -4.05 3.70
CA THR A 141 -12.41 -5.12 3.15
C THR A 141 -10.97 -4.62 2.95
N SER A 142 -10.12 -5.45 2.35
CA SER A 142 -8.80 -5.04 1.83
C SER A 142 -8.93 -4.69 0.36
N GLU A 143 -8.41 -3.53 -0.01
CA GLU A 143 -8.27 -3.06 -1.39
C GLU A 143 -6.87 -2.50 -1.57
N HIS A 144 -6.45 -2.27 -2.82
CA HIS A 144 -5.20 -1.58 -3.09
C HIS A 144 -5.18 -0.22 -2.42
N SER A 145 -4.15 0.03 -1.64
CA SER A 145 -4.06 1.21 -0.79
C SER A 145 -2.62 1.58 -0.47
N ASP A 146 -2.39 2.81 -0.09
CA ASP A 146 -1.15 3.22 0.56
C ASP A 146 -1.44 4.33 1.59
N ILE A 147 -0.48 4.60 2.45
CA ILE A 147 -0.58 5.67 3.43
C ILE A 147 0.30 6.82 2.98
N ALA A 148 -0.28 8.00 2.92
CA ALA A 148 0.34 9.22 2.43
C ALA A 148 0.34 10.31 3.50
N LEU A 149 0.95 11.45 3.17
CA LEU A 149 0.79 12.70 3.91
C LEU A 149 -0.13 13.65 3.14
N ASP A 150 -1.14 14.21 3.81
CA ASP A 150 -1.96 15.28 3.24
C ASP A 150 -1.17 16.60 3.12
N PRO A 151 -1.73 17.68 2.54
CA PRO A 151 -1.03 18.95 2.41
C PRO A 151 -0.59 19.59 3.74
N GLN A 152 -1.16 19.16 4.87
CA GLN A 152 -0.78 19.59 6.21
C GLN A 152 0.23 18.66 6.88
N GLY A 153 0.70 17.63 6.18
CA GLY A 153 1.64 16.65 6.71
C GLY A 153 1.02 15.64 7.68
N ARG A 154 -0.31 15.46 7.66
CA ARG A 154 -1.02 14.47 8.48
C ARG A 154 -1.13 13.15 7.74
N ASP A 155 -1.05 12.04 8.49
CA ASP A 155 -1.22 10.70 7.92
C ASP A 155 -2.64 10.50 7.38
N VAL A 156 -2.73 10.06 6.12
CA VAL A 156 -3.98 9.71 5.47
C VAL A 156 -3.86 8.34 4.80
N TYR A 157 -4.88 7.51 4.98
CA TYR A 157 -5.06 6.28 4.22
C TYR A 157 -5.72 6.63 2.89
N VAL A 158 -5.16 6.18 1.78
CA VAL A 158 -5.71 6.38 0.43
C VAL A 158 -6.01 5.02 -0.18
N SER A 159 -7.26 4.82 -0.60
CA SER A 159 -7.74 3.54 -1.14
C SER A 159 -8.90 3.76 -2.10
N VAL A 160 -9.41 2.67 -2.66
CA VAL A 160 -10.59 2.65 -3.51
C VAL A 160 -11.71 1.89 -2.81
N ASP A 161 -12.96 2.33 -3.01
CA ASP A 161 -14.15 1.70 -2.46
C ASP A 161 -15.06 1.21 -3.60
N TYR A 162 -14.78 0.01 -4.09
CA TYR A 162 -15.60 -0.63 -5.12
C TYR A 162 -16.97 -1.11 -4.60
N GLN A 163 -17.14 -1.24 -3.28
CA GLN A 163 -18.34 -1.79 -2.64
C GLN A 163 -19.41 -0.71 -2.40
N SER A 164 -19.01 0.55 -2.36
CA SER A 164 -19.92 1.68 -2.15
C SER A 164 -19.52 2.87 -3.02
N ASN A 165 -20.41 3.87 -3.13
CA ASN A 165 -20.17 5.13 -3.85
C ASN A 165 -19.70 4.99 -5.32
N GLY A 166 -19.97 3.85 -5.98
CA GLY A 166 -19.62 3.66 -7.38
C GLY A 166 -18.12 3.64 -7.66
N GLY A 167 -17.31 3.07 -6.73
CA GLY A 167 -15.86 2.91 -6.93
C GLY A 167 -15.06 4.18 -6.73
N ASP A 168 -15.39 4.98 -5.73
CA ASP A 168 -14.62 6.17 -5.43
C ASP A 168 -13.24 5.85 -4.84
N VAL A 169 -12.21 6.49 -5.38
CA VAL A 169 -10.94 6.65 -4.66
C VAL A 169 -11.14 7.71 -3.59
N PHE A 170 -10.69 7.44 -2.39
CA PHE A 170 -10.86 8.31 -1.24
C PHE A 170 -9.58 8.44 -0.41
N MET A 171 -9.49 9.48 0.37
CA MET A 171 -8.55 9.60 1.48
C MET A 171 -9.31 9.60 2.81
N GLN A 172 -8.70 9.04 3.86
CA GLN A 172 -9.23 9.07 5.22
C GLN A 172 -8.14 9.47 6.20
N ASN A 173 -8.37 10.53 6.96
CA ASN A 173 -7.45 11.00 7.97
C ASN A 173 -7.32 9.97 9.11
N LEU A 174 -6.09 9.53 9.42
CA LEU A 174 -5.87 8.47 10.41
C LEU A 174 -6.12 8.94 11.86
N GLU A 175 -6.06 10.24 12.13
CA GLU A 175 -6.29 10.75 13.48
C GLU A 175 -7.77 10.99 13.77
N THR A 176 -8.50 11.56 12.81
CA THR A 176 -9.89 12.00 12.98
C THR A 176 -10.93 11.04 12.41
N GLY A 177 -10.52 10.15 11.52
CA GLY A 177 -11.42 9.28 10.77
C GLY A 177 -12.20 9.99 9.65
N GLN A 178 -11.95 11.29 9.42
CA GLN A 178 -12.63 12.04 8.36
C GLN A 178 -12.25 11.46 6.99
N ARG A 179 -13.28 11.06 6.23
CA ARG A 179 -13.15 10.53 4.88
C ARG A 179 -13.53 11.59 3.87
N THR A 180 -12.75 11.68 2.79
CA THR A 180 -12.95 12.61 1.67
C THR A 180 -12.84 11.83 0.36
N PRO A 181 -13.90 11.79 -0.49
CA PRO A 181 -13.81 11.22 -1.82
C PRO A 181 -12.90 12.09 -2.70
N LEU A 182 -12.12 11.45 -3.57
CA LEU A 182 -11.19 12.10 -4.49
C LEU A 182 -11.74 12.07 -5.93
N PHE A 183 -11.92 10.88 -6.49
CA PHE A 183 -12.46 10.72 -7.84
C PHE A 183 -13.07 9.32 -8.03
N SER A 184 -13.95 9.19 -9.04
CA SER A 184 -14.57 7.89 -9.35
C SER A 184 -13.71 7.09 -10.32
N THR A 185 -13.62 5.76 -10.09
CA THR A 185 -12.98 4.79 -10.99
C THR A 185 -13.93 4.26 -12.05
N TYR A 186 -15.21 4.67 -12.06
CA TYR A 186 -16.23 4.25 -13.01
C TYR A 186 -16.62 5.33 -14.04
N PRO A 187 -15.65 5.99 -14.72
CA PRO A 187 -15.95 7.01 -15.69
C PRO A 187 -16.66 6.39 -16.91
N GLY A 188 -17.77 6.99 -17.35
CA GLY A 188 -18.48 6.57 -18.56
C GLY A 188 -19.01 5.13 -18.52
N ARG A 189 -19.30 4.59 -17.33
CA ARG A 189 -19.78 3.20 -17.10
C ARG A 189 -18.72 2.13 -17.41
N THR A 190 -17.45 2.46 -17.26
CA THR A 190 -16.35 1.49 -17.29
C THR A 190 -15.66 1.47 -15.95
N GLU A 191 -15.24 0.29 -15.51
CA GLU A 191 -14.44 0.12 -14.31
C GLU A 191 -12.96 0.16 -14.66
N THR A 192 -12.13 0.55 -13.68
CA THR A 192 -10.68 0.34 -13.76
C THR A 192 -10.14 -0.04 -12.40
N ALA A 193 -9.28 -1.06 -12.38
CA ALA A 193 -8.48 -1.38 -11.20
C ALA A 193 -7.27 -0.44 -11.13
N LEU A 194 -6.70 -0.30 -9.94
CA LEU A 194 -5.59 0.65 -9.72
C LEU A 194 -4.69 0.26 -8.58
N HIS A 195 -3.44 0.74 -8.64
CA HIS A 195 -2.51 0.78 -7.51
C HIS A 195 -2.25 2.22 -7.10
N ILE A 196 -1.93 2.43 -5.82
CA ILE A 196 -1.66 3.72 -5.22
C ILE A 196 -0.27 3.71 -4.59
N SER A 197 0.48 4.80 -4.74
CA SER A 197 1.72 5.01 -4.01
C SER A 197 1.73 6.38 -3.32
N GLY A 198 1.75 6.37 -1.99
CA GLY A 198 1.79 7.53 -1.11
C GLY A 198 3.19 7.91 -0.63
N LYS A 199 4.25 7.39 -1.23
CA LYS A 199 5.64 7.45 -0.70
C LYS A 199 6.35 8.79 -0.94
N ALA A 200 5.66 9.80 -1.46
CA ALA A 200 6.20 11.12 -1.73
C ALA A 200 6.32 11.99 -0.46
N TYR A 201 6.97 11.50 0.58
CA TYR A 201 7.02 12.11 1.91
C TYR A 201 7.66 13.50 1.96
N ASN A 202 8.53 13.84 1.00
CA ASN A 202 9.09 15.19 0.86
C ASN A 202 8.20 16.11 0.01
N ARG A 203 7.08 15.57 -0.50
CA ARG A 203 6.07 16.28 -1.29
C ARG A 203 4.67 15.93 -0.77
N PRO A 204 4.34 16.32 0.49
CA PRO A 204 3.02 16.03 1.08
C PRO A 204 1.89 16.58 0.21
N GLY A 205 0.73 15.93 0.26
CA GLY A 205 -0.44 16.31 -0.48
C GLY A 205 -0.59 15.71 -1.87
N TRP A 206 0.24 14.73 -2.25
CA TRP A 206 0.15 14.06 -3.53
C TRP A 206 0.33 12.55 -3.41
N VAL A 207 -0.42 11.80 -4.22
CA VAL A 207 -0.22 10.36 -4.45
C VAL A 207 -0.07 10.06 -5.93
N LEU A 208 0.65 8.99 -6.24
CA LEU A 208 0.71 8.41 -7.57
C LEU A 208 -0.36 7.33 -7.69
N VAL A 209 -1.12 7.34 -8.76
CA VAL A 209 -2.08 6.30 -9.12
C VAL A 209 -1.68 5.69 -10.46
N SER A 210 -1.76 4.38 -10.58
CA SER A 210 -1.58 3.64 -11.83
C SER A 210 -2.76 2.71 -12.08
N THR A 211 -3.40 2.81 -13.24
CA THR A 211 -4.62 2.07 -13.59
C THR A 211 -4.36 0.94 -14.56
N TYR A 212 -5.18 -0.13 -14.45
CA TYR A 212 -5.12 -1.32 -15.28
C TYR A 212 -6.50 -2.02 -15.31
N ALA A 213 -6.64 -3.08 -16.14
CA ALA A 213 -7.77 -3.98 -16.15
C ALA A 213 -9.14 -3.27 -16.25
N GLU A 214 -9.25 -2.30 -17.15
CA GLU A 214 -10.54 -1.67 -17.44
C GLU A 214 -11.52 -2.64 -18.08
N HIS A 215 -12.78 -2.62 -17.65
CA HIS A 215 -13.87 -3.39 -18.21
C HIS A 215 -15.21 -2.63 -18.10
N PRO A 216 -16.23 -3.02 -18.89
CA PRO A 216 -17.56 -2.46 -18.72
C PRO A 216 -18.12 -2.75 -17.33
N ALA A 217 -18.72 -1.76 -16.69
CA ALA A 217 -19.35 -1.90 -15.38
C ALA A 217 -20.55 -2.88 -15.36
N ASP A 218 -21.12 -3.16 -16.54
CA ASP A 218 -22.27 -4.04 -16.76
C ASP A 218 -21.89 -5.46 -17.23
N ASP A 219 -20.62 -5.73 -17.52
CA ASP A 219 -20.14 -7.04 -17.96
C ASP A 219 -18.72 -7.33 -17.43
N SER A 220 -18.66 -7.84 -16.22
CA SER A 220 -17.40 -8.24 -15.55
C SER A 220 -16.69 -9.44 -16.21
N SER A 221 -17.34 -10.13 -17.16
CA SER A 221 -16.71 -11.23 -17.91
C SER A 221 -15.79 -10.75 -19.02
N VAL A 222 -15.94 -9.49 -19.45
CA VAL A 222 -15.11 -8.85 -20.46
C VAL A 222 -14.03 -8.03 -19.76
N GLN A 223 -12.93 -8.66 -19.44
CA GLN A 223 -11.71 -7.90 -19.11
C GLN A 223 -11.21 -7.23 -20.39
N GLY A 224 -11.52 -5.95 -20.53
CA GLY A 224 -11.35 -5.23 -21.77
C GLY A 224 -9.96 -4.73 -22.00
N LEU A 225 -9.06 -5.57 -22.46
CA LEU A 225 -7.78 -5.12 -23.01
C LEU A 225 -7.96 -4.12 -24.18
N HIS A 226 -9.13 -4.09 -24.81
CA HIS A 226 -9.44 -3.31 -25.99
C HIS A 226 -10.85 -2.70 -26.00
N ASP A 227 -11.36 -2.31 -24.81
CA ASP A 227 -12.66 -1.63 -24.77
C ASP A 227 -12.60 -0.31 -25.54
N GLU A 228 -13.42 -0.16 -26.57
CA GLU A 228 -13.57 1.09 -27.33
C GLU A 228 -14.06 2.25 -26.47
N ARG A 229 -14.64 1.97 -25.29
CA ARG A 229 -15.09 2.92 -24.29
C ARG A 229 -13.97 3.45 -23.38
N ARG A 230 -12.69 3.20 -23.72
CA ARG A 230 -11.55 3.62 -22.93
C ARG A 230 -11.66 5.09 -22.52
N GLN A 231 -11.56 5.34 -21.23
CA GLN A 231 -11.65 6.66 -20.64
C GLN A 231 -10.27 7.24 -20.37
N TRP A 232 -10.22 8.52 -20.02
CA TRP A 232 -8.98 9.24 -19.79
C TRP A 232 -8.13 8.70 -18.62
N LEU A 233 -8.75 8.01 -17.66
CA LEU A 233 -8.07 7.37 -16.53
C LEU A 233 -7.42 6.02 -16.86
N HIS A 234 -7.79 5.39 -17.98
CA HIS A 234 -7.39 4.01 -18.24
C HIS A 234 -5.93 3.91 -18.69
N ARG A 235 -5.23 2.88 -18.18
CA ARG A 235 -3.84 2.52 -18.52
C ARG A 235 -2.86 3.68 -18.38
N LYS A 236 -2.99 4.43 -17.29
CA LYS A 236 -2.17 5.62 -17.03
C LYS A 236 -1.55 5.59 -15.66
N MET A 237 -0.44 6.31 -15.56
CA MET A 237 0.01 6.90 -14.31
C MET A 237 -0.38 8.37 -14.26
N PHE A 238 -0.90 8.80 -13.13
CA PHE A 238 -1.24 10.19 -12.87
C PHE A 238 -1.05 10.55 -11.39
N ALA A 239 -0.72 11.80 -11.14
CA ALA A 239 -0.67 12.37 -9.80
C ALA A 239 -2.05 12.86 -9.39
N VAL A 240 -2.41 12.65 -8.13
CA VAL A 240 -3.67 13.13 -7.53
C VAL A 240 -3.35 13.94 -6.29
N SER A 241 -3.85 15.16 -6.21
CA SER A 241 -3.72 15.96 -4.99
C SER A 241 -4.73 15.50 -3.92
N LEU A 242 -4.28 15.49 -2.67
CA LEU A 242 -5.08 15.03 -1.52
C LEU A 242 -5.89 16.17 -0.92
N THR A 243 -6.87 16.67 -1.70
CA THR A 243 -7.78 17.75 -1.36
C THR A 243 -9.22 17.39 -1.72
N GLU A 244 -10.21 18.11 -1.19
CA GLU A 244 -11.64 17.88 -1.51
C GLU A 244 -11.96 18.04 -3.01
N ASN A 245 -11.22 18.88 -3.72
CA ASN A 245 -11.30 19.04 -5.17
C ASN A 245 -9.93 18.70 -5.77
N PRO A 246 -9.66 17.43 -6.02
CA PRO A 246 -8.32 16.99 -6.40
C PRO A 246 -7.92 17.52 -7.78
N ASP A 247 -6.69 18.00 -7.86
CA ASP A 247 -6.01 18.22 -9.12
C ASP A 247 -5.45 16.87 -9.58
N ILE A 248 -5.79 16.45 -10.81
CA ILE A 248 -5.35 15.19 -11.39
C ILE A 248 -4.49 15.48 -12.62
N ARG A 249 -3.22 15.03 -12.57
CA ARG A 249 -2.23 15.30 -13.61
C ARG A 249 -1.72 14.03 -14.25
N SER A 250 -2.02 13.86 -15.52
CA SER A 250 -1.52 12.73 -16.32
C SER A 250 -0.01 12.80 -16.42
N ILE A 251 0.66 11.68 -16.18
CA ILE A 251 2.12 11.57 -16.24
C ILE A 251 2.55 10.76 -17.46
N ALA A 252 2.06 9.53 -17.59
CA ALA A 252 2.39 8.65 -18.70
C ALA A 252 1.33 7.59 -18.96
N TYR A 253 1.31 7.06 -20.18
CA TYR A 253 0.64 5.79 -20.47
C TYR A 253 1.53 4.64 -20.03
N ILE A 254 0.91 3.57 -19.53
CA ILE A 254 1.63 2.40 -19.01
C ILE A 254 1.99 1.43 -20.14
N ASN A 255 1.21 1.39 -21.22
CA ASN A 255 1.42 0.48 -22.36
C ASN A 255 1.56 -0.99 -21.94
N SER A 256 0.75 -1.42 -20.98
CA SER A 256 0.71 -2.81 -20.53
C SER A 256 -0.70 -3.34 -20.65
N ASP A 257 -0.79 -4.56 -21.11
CA ASP A 257 -1.99 -5.39 -21.01
C ASP A 257 -1.86 -6.24 -19.75
N ALA A 258 -2.51 -5.84 -18.66
CA ALA A 258 -2.44 -6.52 -17.36
C ALA A 258 -3.20 -7.87 -17.40
N PHE A 259 -2.72 -8.81 -18.22
CA PHE A 259 -3.29 -10.14 -18.41
C PHE A 259 -3.01 -11.11 -17.25
N LYS A 260 -2.16 -10.71 -16.30
CA LYS A 260 -1.83 -11.40 -15.06
C LYS A 260 -1.48 -10.40 -13.98
N TYR A 261 -1.61 -10.80 -12.72
CA TYR A 261 -1.25 -9.99 -11.57
C TYR A 261 0.18 -9.43 -11.64
N GLU A 262 1.15 -10.24 -12.06
CA GLU A 262 2.53 -9.84 -12.18
C GLU A 262 2.77 -8.80 -13.29
N ALA A 263 1.87 -8.72 -14.27
CA ALA A 263 1.93 -7.75 -15.37
C ALA A 263 1.23 -6.41 -15.04
N GLU A 264 0.64 -6.30 -13.85
CA GLU A 264 0.07 -5.04 -13.38
C GLU A 264 1.16 -3.99 -13.19
N PRO A 265 0.86 -2.70 -13.37
CA PRO A 265 1.86 -1.64 -13.35
C PRO A 265 2.56 -1.46 -12.01
N GLN A 266 1.84 -1.64 -10.90
CA GLN A 266 2.35 -1.52 -9.53
C GLN A 266 3.28 -0.30 -9.34
N ALA A 267 2.87 0.85 -9.89
CA ALA A 267 3.71 2.02 -9.95
C ALA A 267 4.03 2.56 -8.56
N THR A 268 5.29 2.92 -8.33
CA THR A 268 5.73 3.55 -7.09
C THR A 268 6.48 4.84 -7.37
N VAL A 269 6.41 5.78 -6.43
CA VAL A 269 7.00 7.12 -6.54
C VAL A 269 8.12 7.32 -5.53
N ASN A 270 9.15 8.08 -5.89
CA ASN A 270 10.18 8.48 -4.95
C ASN A 270 9.70 9.60 -4.01
N ARG A 271 10.44 9.82 -2.92
CA ARG A 271 10.09 10.78 -1.86
C ARG A 271 9.81 12.21 -2.34
N ASN A 272 10.42 12.65 -3.44
CA ASN A 272 10.27 14.01 -3.97
C ASN A 272 9.21 14.12 -5.06
N PHE A 273 8.51 13.04 -5.41
CA PHE A 273 7.58 12.93 -6.54
C PHE A 273 8.22 13.32 -7.89
N THR A 274 9.46 12.97 -8.10
CA THR A 274 10.21 13.32 -9.34
C THR A 274 10.58 12.12 -10.19
N ARG A 275 10.51 10.90 -9.63
CA ARG A 275 10.79 9.65 -10.33
C ARG A 275 9.75 8.61 -9.95
N MET A 276 9.30 7.86 -10.94
CA MET A 276 8.34 6.78 -10.80
C MET A 276 8.89 5.51 -11.46
N LEU A 277 8.78 4.39 -10.77
CA LEU A 277 9.04 3.06 -11.31
C LEU A 277 7.72 2.35 -11.53
N PHE A 278 7.59 1.61 -12.63
CA PHE A 278 6.39 0.83 -12.94
C PHE A 278 6.72 -0.36 -13.84
N ASN A 279 5.90 -1.39 -13.77
CA ASN A 279 5.98 -2.52 -14.67
C ASN A 279 5.22 -2.24 -15.97
N SER A 280 5.72 -2.74 -17.08
CA SER A 280 5.04 -2.73 -18.37
C SER A 280 5.54 -3.86 -19.26
N THR A 281 4.64 -4.41 -20.07
CA THR A 281 4.98 -5.33 -21.16
C THR A 281 5.19 -4.58 -22.49
N TRP A 282 5.05 -3.27 -22.50
CA TRP A 282 5.15 -2.38 -23.65
C TRP A 282 4.30 -2.85 -24.86
N ASN A 283 3.04 -3.24 -24.57
CA ASN A 283 2.08 -3.87 -25.50
C ASN A 283 2.46 -5.31 -25.94
N GLY A 284 3.44 -5.93 -25.30
CA GLY A 284 3.69 -7.36 -25.44
C GLY A 284 2.62 -8.21 -24.75
N SER A 285 2.40 -9.43 -25.22
CA SER A 285 1.38 -10.35 -24.71
C SER A 285 1.94 -11.46 -23.83
N SER A 286 3.21 -11.38 -23.45
CA SER A 286 3.94 -12.40 -22.69
C SER A 286 4.60 -11.83 -21.44
N MET A 287 4.69 -12.63 -20.39
CA MET A 287 5.49 -12.29 -19.21
C MET A 287 6.98 -12.10 -19.52
N ALA A 288 7.46 -12.68 -20.63
CA ALA A 288 8.85 -12.47 -21.08
C ALA A 288 9.10 -11.04 -21.59
N ASP A 289 8.03 -10.30 -21.88
CA ASP A 289 8.10 -8.90 -22.35
C ASP A 289 8.05 -7.90 -21.18
N GLN A 290 7.84 -8.38 -19.95
CA GLN A 290 7.72 -7.52 -18.78
C GLN A 290 9.06 -6.96 -18.36
N GLU A 291 9.11 -5.64 -18.23
CA GLU A 291 10.27 -4.90 -17.74
C GLU A 291 9.84 -3.81 -16.74
N VAL A 292 10.82 -3.32 -15.98
CA VAL A 292 10.63 -2.19 -15.07
C VAL A 292 11.11 -0.91 -15.76
N PHE A 293 10.21 0.04 -15.86
CA PHE A 293 10.47 1.34 -16.47
C PHE A 293 10.61 2.43 -15.41
N LEU A 294 11.48 3.39 -15.71
CA LEU A 294 11.64 4.63 -14.96
C LEU A 294 11.11 5.80 -15.78
N THR A 295 10.19 6.56 -15.21
CA THR A 295 9.84 7.89 -15.74
C THR A 295 10.19 8.99 -14.74
N ALA A 296 10.35 10.21 -15.21
CA ALA A 296 10.70 11.35 -14.40
C ALA A 296 9.89 12.59 -14.79
N ILE A 297 9.56 13.41 -13.79
CA ILE A 297 9.00 14.74 -13.98
C ILE A 297 9.83 15.75 -13.20
N THR A 298 9.72 17.03 -13.58
CA THR A 298 10.32 18.11 -12.77
C THR A 298 9.50 18.33 -11.49
N ALA A 299 10.15 18.82 -10.45
CA ALA A 299 9.44 19.14 -9.20
C ALA A 299 8.32 20.17 -9.44
N GLN A 300 8.53 21.11 -10.37
CA GLN A 300 7.57 22.14 -10.73
C GLN A 300 6.34 21.61 -11.48
N ALA A 301 6.39 20.41 -12.05
CA ALA A 301 5.27 19.84 -12.79
C ALA A 301 3.98 19.70 -11.94
N LEU A 302 4.13 19.64 -10.61
CA LEU A 302 3.01 19.60 -9.66
C LEU A 302 2.66 20.98 -9.08
N ASP A 303 3.43 22.03 -9.36
CA ASP A 303 3.18 23.41 -8.88
C ASP A 303 2.44 24.27 -9.92
N SER A 304 2.66 23.99 -11.20
CA SER A 304 2.05 24.77 -12.29
C SER A 304 0.57 24.43 -12.45
N ARG A 305 -0.29 25.43 -12.38
CA ARG A 305 -1.65 25.43 -12.93
C ARG A 305 -1.64 26.02 -14.32
#